data_241840bb009616d9c9394269c7fc1e85
#
_entry.id   241840bb009616d9c9394269c7fc1e85
#
_cell.length_a   1.000
_cell.length_b   1.000
_cell.length_c   1.000
_cell.angle_alpha   90.00
_cell.angle_beta   90.00
_cell.angle_gamma   90.00
#
_symmetry.space_group_name_H-M   'P 1'
#
loop_
_entity.id
_entity.type
_entity.pdbx_description
1 polymer ?
#
loop_
_entity_poly.entity_id
_entity_poly.type
_entity_poly.pdbx_seq_one_letter_code
_entity_poly.pdbx_strand_id
1 'polypeptide(L)'
;MGKLITVSENLLRDILPHLKNTPLEKKINDLIENTGKYQTQNISYFPKKAKVERVVDGDTIVLNNGSIVRYVGITSPENNEPFEKESTEANRELVEGKEVQLEYDNYKGDKFGRILAYVIVDNKNVSIELARLGMAQVVIYQHKKPWIYQKELLAAQAEAKKKKLGIWSL
;
A
#
# COMPACT_ATOMS: atom_id res chain seq x y z
N MET A 1 -13.18 -16.94 6.38
CA MET A 1 -12.30 -16.74 5.21
C MET A 1 -10.86 -16.78 5.70
N GLY A 2 -10.09 -17.80 5.31
CA GLY A 2 -8.71 -17.98 5.78
C GLY A 2 -7.77 -16.96 5.14
N LYS A 3 -6.89 -16.37 5.94
CA LYS A 3 -5.79 -15.54 5.47
C LYS A 3 -4.89 -16.39 4.54
N LEU A 4 -4.75 -16.00 3.27
CA LEU A 4 -3.71 -16.55 2.40
C LEU A 4 -2.35 -16.05 2.90
N ILE A 5 -1.57 -16.92 3.50
CA ILE A 5 -0.17 -16.64 3.82
C ILE A 5 0.64 -17.21 2.66
N THR A 6 1.24 -16.33 1.87
CA THR A 6 2.18 -16.75 0.83
C THR A 6 3.52 -17.04 1.49
N VAL A 7 3.83 -18.29 1.69
CA VAL A 7 5.16 -18.74 2.15
C VAL A 7 5.96 -19.15 0.91
N SER A 8 7.21 -18.71 0.80
CA SER A 8 8.05 -19.12 -0.32
C SER A 8 8.36 -20.63 -0.24
N GLU A 9 8.37 -21.31 -1.38
CA GLU A 9 8.68 -22.75 -1.46
C GLU A 9 10.05 -23.06 -0.83
N ASN A 10 11.03 -22.18 -1.01
CA ASN A 10 12.35 -22.31 -0.40
C ASN A 10 12.28 -22.34 1.14
N LEU A 11 11.50 -21.45 1.73
CA LEU A 11 11.32 -21.42 3.19
C LEU A 11 10.63 -22.69 3.70
N LEU A 12 9.66 -23.24 2.95
CA LEU A 12 9.02 -24.51 3.30
C LEU A 12 10.00 -25.67 3.24
N ARG A 13 10.88 -25.73 2.24
CA ARG A 13 11.92 -26.74 2.10
C ARG A 13 12.98 -26.66 3.21
N ASP A 14 13.31 -25.44 3.66
CA ASP A 14 14.27 -25.23 4.76
C ASP A 14 13.72 -25.69 6.13
N ILE A 15 12.41 -25.60 6.33
CA ILE A 15 11.75 -26.00 7.58
C ILE A 15 11.50 -27.52 7.64
N LEU A 16 11.27 -28.18 6.50
CA LEU A 16 10.93 -29.60 6.43
C LEU A 16 11.84 -30.53 7.21
N PRO A 17 13.20 -30.41 7.17
CA PRO A 17 14.10 -31.29 7.93
C PRO A 17 13.89 -31.25 9.45
N HIS A 18 13.36 -30.12 9.95
CA HIS A 18 13.10 -29.93 11.38
C HIS A 18 11.74 -30.45 11.84
N LEU A 19 10.89 -30.89 10.91
CA LEU A 19 9.52 -31.33 11.17
C LEU A 19 9.31 -32.83 10.96
N LYS A 20 10.38 -33.62 10.81
CA LYS A 20 10.33 -35.07 10.57
C LYS A 20 9.39 -35.77 11.56
N ASN A 21 8.51 -36.63 11.02
CA ASN A 21 7.52 -37.40 11.78
C ASN A 21 6.45 -36.58 12.52
N THR A 22 6.22 -35.35 12.14
CA THR A 22 5.13 -34.52 12.70
C THR A 22 3.93 -34.45 11.75
N PRO A 23 2.70 -34.22 12.27
CA PRO A 23 1.52 -33.98 11.42
C PRO A 23 1.69 -32.76 10.49
N LEU A 24 2.60 -31.85 10.84
CA LEU A 24 2.89 -30.63 10.07
C LEU A 24 3.76 -30.94 8.84
N GLU A 25 4.66 -31.92 8.93
CA GLU A 25 5.44 -32.38 7.77
C GLU A 25 4.56 -32.79 6.60
N LYS A 26 3.52 -33.61 6.87
CA LYS A 26 2.58 -34.06 5.84
C LYS A 26 1.86 -32.87 5.19
N LYS A 27 1.37 -31.92 6.00
CA LYS A 27 0.69 -30.72 5.48
C LYS A 27 1.60 -29.83 4.62
N ILE A 28 2.88 -29.73 4.98
CA ILE A 28 3.86 -28.95 4.22
C ILE A 28 4.21 -29.65 2.92
N ASN A 29 4.40 -30.96 2.93
CA ASN A 29 4.61 -31.73 1.70
C ASN A 29 3.41 -31.64 0.75
N ASP A 30 2.17 -31.77 1.27
CA ASP A 30 0.95 -31.58 0.48
C ASP A 30 0.88 -30.17 -0.13
N LEU A 31 1.32 -29.15 0.59
CA LEU A 31 1.41 -27.78 0.09
C LEU A 31 2.45 -27.65 -1.03
N ILE A 32 3.63 -28.24 -0.86
CA ILE A 32 4.72 -28.19 -1.87
C ILE A 32 4.29 -28.96 -3.15
N GLU A 33 3.68 -30.13 -3.01
CA GLU A 33 3.21 -30.92 -4.15
C GLU A 33 2.04 -30.26 -4.88
N ASN A 34 1.18 -29.54 -4.18
CA ASN A 34 0.06 -28.83 -4.76
C ASN A 34 0.42 -27.44 -5.32
N THR A 35 1.58 -26.86 -4.97
CA THR A 35 2.05 -25.59 -5.56
C THR A 35 2.24 -25.67 -7.07
N GLY A 36 2.57 -26.86 -7.62
CA GLY A 36 2.63 -27.11 -9.07
C GLY A 36 1.27 -27.14 -9.78
N LYS A 37 0.14 -27.28 -9.06
CA LYS A 37 -1.22 -27.29 -9.62
C LYS A 37 -1.89 -25.91 -9.61
N TYR A 38 -1.43 -25.02 -8.76
CA TYR A 38 -1.81 -23.62 -8.85
C TYR A 38 -0.90 -23.00 -9.90
N GLN A 39 -1.44 -22.74 -11.09
CA GLN A 39 -0.77 -21.87 -12.03
C GLN A 39 -0.39 -20.63 -11.24
N THR A 40 0.91 -20.46 -11.00
CA THR A 40 1.46 -19.19 -10.56
C THR A 40 1.16 -18.22 -11.70
N GLN A 41 -0.02 -17.60 -11.67
CA GLN A 41 -0.12 -16.29 -12.28
C GLN A 41 1.09 -15.56 -11.73
N ASN A 42 1.94 -15.04 -12.61
CA ASN A 42 3.06 -14.17 -12.23
C ASN A 42 2.48 -12.97 -11.50
N ILE A 43 2.12 -13.15 -10.23
CA ILE A 43 1.69 -12.09 -9.34
C ILE A 43 2.99 -11.36 -9.04
N SER A 44 3.27 -10.36 -9.85
CA SER A 44 4.35 -9.44 -9.56
C SER A 44 4.11 -8.93 -8.14
N TYR A 45 5.06 -9.13 -7.23
CA TYR A 45 4.99 -8.58 -5.87
C TYR A 45 4.77 -7.06 -5.91
N PHE A 46 5.17 -6.41 -7.00
CA PHE A 46 4.95 -5.00 -7.28
C PHE A 46 4.09 -4.84 -8.55
N PRO A 47 2.77 -5.00 -8.45
CA PRO A 47 1.88 -4.91 -9.60
C PRO A 47 1.86 -3.49 -10.17
N LYS A 48 1.79 -3.36 -11.50
CA LYS A 48 1.60 -2.06 -12.15
C LYS A 48 0.13 -1.60 -12.16
N LYS A 49 -0.79 -2.56 -12.06
CA LYS A 49 -2.25 -2.32 -12.01
C LYS A 49 -2.87 -3.31 -11.04
N ALA A 50 -3.87 -2.85 -10.32
CA ALA A 50 -4.66 -3.69 -9.41
C ALA A 50 -6.01 -3.03 -9.12
N LYS A 51 -6.94 -3.80 -8.56
CA LYS A 51 -8.19 -3.27 -8.03
C LYS A 51 -8.03 -3.01 -6.52
N VAL A 52 -8.51 -1.87 -6.05
CA VAL A 52 -8.57 -1.57 -4.61
C VAL A 52 -9.74 -2.36 -4.02
N GLU A 53 -9.45 -3.18 -3.02
CA GLU A 53 -10.46 -3.94 -2.29
C GLU A 53 -11.11 -3.08 -1.20
N ARG A 54 -10.28 -2.38 -0.42
CA ARG A 54 -10.72 -1.49 0.65
C ARG A 54 -9.68 -0.46 1.05
N VAL A 55 -10.13 0.62 1.65
CA VAL A 55 -9.29 1.63 2.30
C VAL A 55 -9.06 1.23 3.77
N VAL A 56 -7.84 1.44 4.27
CA VAL A 56 -7.45 1.24 5.68
C VAL A 56 -7.57 2.55 6.44
N ASP A 57 -6.91 3.59 5.92
CA ASP A 57 -6.84 4.94 6.47
C ASP A 57 -6.62 5.97 5.34
N GLY A 58 -6.30 7.23 5.71
CA GLY A 58 -6.15 8.32 4.75
C GLY A 58 -5.00 8.19 3.76
N ASP A 59 -4.09 7.20 3.91
CA ASP A 59 -2.94 7.01 3.02
C ASP A 59 -2.54 5.56 2.79
N THR A 60 -3.41 4.62 3.19
CA THR A 60 -3.15 3.17 3.10
C THR A 60 -4.37 2.43 2.56
N ILE A 61 -4.14 1.55 1.60
CA ILE A 61 -5.17 0.71 0.96
C ILE A 61 -4.78 -0.76 0.94
N VAL A 62 -5.76 -1.62 0.72
CA VAL A 62 -5.59 -3.05 0.43
C VAL A 62 -6.04 -3.33 -0.99
N LEU A 63 -5.20 -4.01 -1.75
CA LEU A 63 -5.49 -4.47 -3.10
C LEU A 63 -6.23 -5.81 -3.08
N ASN A 64 -6.91 -6.14 -4.16
CA ASN A 64 -7.65 -7.39 -4.33
C ASN A 64 -6.82 -8.67 -4.22
N ASN A 65 -5.50 -8.57 -4.30
CA ASN A 65 -4.56 -9.67 -4.05
C ASN A 65 -4.08 -9.75 -2.58
N GLY A 66 -4.63 -8.91 -1.69
CA GLY A 66 -4.28 -8.82 -0.28
C GLY A 66 -3.05 -7.96 0.04
N SER A 67 -2.38 -7.39 -0.96
CA SER A 67 -1.23 -6.51 -0.73
C SER A 67 -1.66 -5.20 -0.09
N ILE A 68 -0.91 -4.74 0.91
CA ILE A 68 -1.12 -3.44 1.55
C ILE A 68 -0.23 -2.42 0.85
N VAL A 69 -0.80 -1.31 0.41
CA VAL A 69 -0.09 -0.20 -0.23
C VAL A 69 -0.16 1.03 0.64
N ARG A 70 1.00 1.56 1.02
CA ARG A 70 1.19 2.84 1.71
C ARG A 70 1.61 3.88 0.68
N TYR A 71 0.92 4.99 0.64
CA TYR A 71 1.19 6.04 -0.33
C TYR A 71 2.53 6.72 -0.07
N VAL A 72 3.26 6.97 -1.15
CA VAL A 72 4.55 7.67 -1.09
C VAL A 72 4.32 9.17 -0.95
N GLY A 73 5.13 9.80 -0.12
CA GLY A 73 5.26 11.25 -0.06
C GLY A 73 4.29 11.96 0.84
N ILE A 74 3.33 11.27 1.43
CA ILE A 74 2.34 11.86 2.34
C ILE A 74 2.18 11.06 3.63
N THR A 75 1.59 11.68 4.63
CA THR A 75 1.03 11.04 5.82
C THR A 75 -0.31 11.67 6.13
N SER A 76 -1.33 10.85 6.38
CA SER A 76 -2.64 11.28 6.88
C SER A 76 -2.64 11.36 8.41
N PRO A 77 -3.63 12.02 9.02
CA PRO A 77 -3.86 11.98 10.45
C PRO A 77 -4.03 10.53 10.95
N GLU A 78 -3.40 10.24 12.09
CA GLU A 78 -3.49 8.95 12.77
C GLU A 78 -4.75 8.84 13.65
N ASN A 79 -5.01 7.65 14.20
CA ASN A 79 -6.17 7.39 15.06
C ASN A 79 -6.30 8.43 16.19
N ASN A 80 -7.49 8.99 16.32
CA ASN A 80 -7.87 10.03 17.28
C ASN A 80 -7.25 11.43 17.01
N GLU A 81 -6.56 11.62 15.90
CA GLU A 81 -6.17 12.96 15.47
C GLU A 81 -7.32 13.66 14.73
N PRO A 82 -7.37 15.02 14.78
CA PRO A 82 -8.33 15.77 13.96
C PRO A 82 -8.20 15.42 12.49
N PHE A 83 -9.33 15.30 11.79
CA PHE A 83 -9.43 14.94 10.36
C PHE A 83 -9.05 13.48 10.00
N GLU A 84 -8.86 12.58 10.96
CA GLU A 84 -8.59 11.15 10.68
C GLU A 84 -9.71 10.53 9.83
N LYS A 85 -10.97 10.74 10.25
CA LYS A 85 -12.13 10.17 9.54
C LYS A 85 -12.34 10.80 8.17
N GLU A 86 -12.20 12.11 8.08
CA GLU A 86 -12.35 12.88 6.85
C GLU A 86 -11.26 12.48 5.83
N SER A 87 -10.02 12.27 6.29
CA SER A 87 -8.92 11.78 5.45
C SER A 87 -9.18 10.39 4.93
N THR A 88 -9.67 9.49 5.77
CA THR A 88 -10.03 8.12 5.40
C THR A 88 -11.18 8.11 4.38
N GLU A 89 -12.20 8.95 4.58
CA GLU A 89 -13.33 9.05 3.66
C GLU A 89 -12.91 9.66 2.32
N ALA A 90 -12.11 10.73 2.33
CA ALA A 90 -11.57 11.31 1.11
C ALA A 90 -10.76 10.29 0.29
N ASN A 91 -9.94 9.48 0.95
CA ASN A 91 -9.22 8.39 0.29
C ASN A 91 -10.20 7.36 -0.29
N ARG A 92 -11.25 6.98 0.46
CA ARG A 92 -12.26 6.02 0.02
C ARG A 92 -12.99 6.47 -1.25
N GLU A 93 -13.44 7.71 -1.30
CA GLU A 93 -14.10 8.29 -2.48
C GLU A 93 -13.18 8.28 -3.71
N LEU A 94 -11.90 8.50 -3.50
CA LEU A 94 -10.92 8.52 -4.59
C LEU A 94 -10.67 7.12 -5.18
N VAL A 95 -10.57 6.06 -4.35
CA VAL A 95 -9.97 4.80 -4.82
C VAL A 95 -10.77 3.53 -4.56
N GLU A 96 -11.70 3.48 -3.58
CA GLU A 96 -12.31 2.21 -3.18
C GLU A 96 -13.11 1.56 -4.32
N GLY A 97 -12.86 0.27 -4.55
CA GLY A 97 -13.48 -0.50 -5.61
C GLY A 97 -12.99 -0.20 -7.02
N LYS A 98 -12.10 0.78 -7.22
CA LYS A 98 -11.59 1.17 -8.54
C LYS A 98 -10.36 0.36 -8.96
N GLU A 99 -10.13 0.31 -10.26
CA GLU A 99 -8.83 -0.12 -10.80
C GLU A 99 -7.85 1.05 -10.74
N VAL A 100 -6.66 0.79 -10.24
CA VAL A 100 -5.60 1.77 -10.05
C VAL A 100 -4.32 1.35 -10.76
N GLN A 101 -3.53 2.33 -11.18
CA GLN A 101 -2.15 2.12 -11.59
C GLN A 101 -1.23 2.43 -10.40
N LEU A 102 -0.15 1.65 -10.29
CA LEU A 102 0.85 1.79 -9.24
C LEU A 102 2.18 2.24 -9.86
N GLU A 103 2.67 3.38 -9.44
CA GLU A 103 3.97 3.90 -9.83
C GLU A 103 4.93 3.86 -8.65
N TYR A 104 6.15 3.43 -8.91
CA TYR A 104 7.15 3.16 -7.89
C TYR A 104 8.28 4.18 -7.96
N ASP A 105 8.67 4.66 -6.79
CA ASP A 105 9.88 5.44 -6.61
C ASP A 105 11.08 4.54 -6.29
N ASN A 106 12.16 5.11 -5.76
CA ASN A 106 13.40 4.41 -5.41
C ASN A 106 13.19 3.28 -4.39
N TYR A 107 12.24 3.40 -3.50
CA TYR A 107 11.88 2.39 -2.50
C TYR A 107 10.49 1.85 -2.78
N LYS A 108 10.38 0.53 -2.97
CA LYS A 108 9.13 -0.14 -3.33
C LYS A 108 8.45 -0.84 -2.17
N GLY A 109 9.11 -0.95 -1.04
CA GLY A 109 8.59 -1.61 0.15
C GLY A 109 9.19 -1.07 1.43
N ASP A 110 8.50 -1.27 2.55
CA ASP A 110 8.96 -0.90 3.88
C ASP A 110 9.24 -2.14 4.76
N LYS A 111 9.76 -1.88 5.96
CA LYS A 111 10.10 -2.93 6.94
C LYS A 111 8.88 -3.69 7.50
N PHE A 112 7.67 -3.21 7.24
CA PHE A 112 6.41 -3.84 7.65
C PHE A 112 5.80 -4.71 6.56
N GLY A 113 6.46 -4.86 5.40
CA GLY A 113 5.99 -5.64 4.26
C GLY A 113 4.93 -4.93 3.42
N ARG A 114 4.73 -3.61 3.59
CA ARG A 114 3.83 -2.83 2.76
C ARG A 114 4.51 -2.42 1.47
N ILE A 115 3.76 -2.37 0.39
CA ILE A 115 4.18 -1.78 -0.88
C ILE A 115 4.19 -0.26 -0.72
N LEU A 116 5.26 0.40 -1.17
CA LEU A 116 5.34 1.86 -1.26
C LEU A 116 5.14 2.28 -2.71
N ALA A 117 4.03 2.96 -3.00
CA ALA A 117 3.71 3.38 -4.36
C ALA A 117 2.90 4.68 -4.38
N TYR A 118 2.96 5.37 -5.52
CA TYR A 118 1.93 6.33 -5.90
C TYR A 118 0.77 5.58 -6.54
N VAL A 119 -0.44 5.91 -6.13
CA VAL A 119 -1.67 5.35 -6.67
C VAL A 119 -2.25 6.36 -7.65
N ILE A 120 -2.47 5.91 -8.88
CA ILE A 120 -3.01 6.74 -9.96
C ILE A 120 -4.40 6.22 -10.33
N VAL A 121 -5.38 7.08 -10.24
CA VAL A 121 -6.78 6.85 -10.65
C VAL A 121 -7.19 7.96 -11.62
N ASP A 122 -7.78 7.60 -12.74
CA ASP A 122 -8.27 8.56 -13.75
C ASP A 122 -7.21 9.62 -14.12
N ASN A 123 -5.97 9.18 -14.27
CA ASN A 123 -4.78 10.00 -14.53
C ASN A 123 -4.43 11.01 -13.43
N LYS A 124 -4.99 10.87 -12.22
CA LYS A 124 -4.68 11.70 -11.05
C LYS A 124 -3.89 10.91 -10.02
N ASN A 125 -2.84 11.52 -9.48
CA ASN A 125 -2.07 10.97 -8.37
C ASN A 125 -2.82 11.23 -7.05
N VAL A 126 -3.25 10.17 -6.39
CA VAL A 126 -4.06 10.22 -5.16
C VAL A 126 -3.33 10.94 -4.02
N SER A 127 -2.00 10.74 -3.89
CA SER A 127 -1.20 11.46 -2.89
C SER A 127 -1.27 12.98 -3.09
N ILE A 128 -1.22 13.44 -4.35
CA ILE A 128 -1.32 14.86 -4.69
C ILE A 128 -2.73 15.40 -4.40
N GLU A 129 -3.78 14.64 -4.73
CA GLU A 129 -5.15 15.06 -4.47
C GLU A 129 -5.44 15.16 -2.97
N LEU A 130 -5.01 14.17 -2.16
CA LEU A 130 -5.16 14.22 -0.70
C LEU A 130 -4.40 15.40 -0.08
N ALA A 131 -3.18 15.67 -0.55
CA ALA A 131 -2.42 16.85 -0.11
C ALA A 131 -3.13 18.17 -0.50
N ARG A 132 -3.72 18.25 -1.70
CA ARG A 132 -4.48 19.42 -2.19
C ARG A 132 -5.75 19.67 -1.40
N LEU A 133 -6.43 18.61 -0.99
CA LEU A 133 -7.63 18.69 -0.13
C LEU A 133 -7.30 19.03 1.33
N GLY A 134 -6.02 19.03 1.71
CA GLY A 134 -5.61 19.19 3.10
C GLY A 134 -5.93 17.96 3.97
N MET A 135 -6.07 16.79 3.36
CA MET A 135 -6.35 15.52 4.05
C MET A 135 -5.09 14.73 4.38
N ALA A 136 -3.94 15.19 3.90
CA ALA A 136 -2.65 14.62 4.22
C ALA A 136 -1.55 15.68 4.20
N GLN A 137 -0.52 15.45 5.00
CA GLN A 137 0.70 16.25 5.04
C GLN A 137 1.78 15.63 4.17
N VAL A 138 2.53 16.45 3.44
CA VAL A 138 3.71 16.01 2.68
C VAL A 138 4.87 15.73 3.63
N VAL A 139 5.48 14.54 3.51
CA VAL A 139 6.63 14.12 4.31
C VAL A 139 7.86 14.07 3.42
N ILE A 140 8.91 14.81 3.80
CA ILE A 140 10.20 14.82 3.12
C ILE A 140 11.26 14.23 4.05
N TYR A 141 11.93 13.18 3.60
CA TYR A 141 13.06 12.61 4.32
C TYR A 141 14.35 13.33 3.93
N GLN A 142 14.97 14.01 4.89
CA GLN A 142 16.29 14.61 4.70
C GLN A 142 17.31 13.54 4.29
N HIS A 143 18.29 13.91 3.46
CA HIS A 143 19.36 13.03 2.96
C HIS A 143 18.93 11.91 1.98
N LYS A 144 17.69 11.92 1.48
CA LYS A 144 17.25 11.03 0.40
C LYS A 144 17.11 11.81 -0.91
N LYS A 145 17.22 11.08 -2.03
CA LYS A 145 16.92 11.67 -3.34
C LYS A 145 15.49 12.21 -3.35
N PRO A 146 15.24 13.36 -4.01
CA PRO A 146 13.89 13.87 -4.19
C PRO A 146 12.99 12.80 -4.83
N TRP A 147 11.72 12.76 -4.41
CA TRP A 147 10.74 11.87 -5.01
C TRP A 147 10.32 12.35 -6.40
N ILE A 148 9.82 11.44 -7.21
CA ILE A 148 9.33 11.71 -8.57
C ILE A 148 8.33 12.86 -8.57
N TYR A 149 7.37 12.89 -7.63
CA TYR A 149 6.30 13.89 -7.54
C TYR A 149 6.50 14.91 -6.41
N GLN A 150 7.71 15.10 -5.90
CA GLN A 150 7.96 15.97 -4.74
C GLN A 150 7.51 17.42 -4.98
N LYS A 151 7.77 17.96 -6.17
CA LYS A 151 7.42 19.34 -6.51
C LYS A 151 5.89 19.53 -6.53
N GLU A 152 5.18 18.61 -7.15
CA GLU A 152 3.72 18.62 -7.27
C GLU A 152 3.05 18.44 -5.90
N LEU A 153 3.57 17.55 -5.06
CA LEU A 153 3.09 17.34 -3.69
C LEU A 153 3.23 18.61 -2.85
N LEU A 154 4.40 19.26 -2.89
CA LEU A 154 4.63 20.51 -2.16
C LEU A 154 3.75 21.65 -2.66
N ALA A 155 3.53 21.76 -3.98
CA ALA A 155 2.63 22.75 -4.56
C ALA A 155 1.17 22.53 -4.10
N ALA A 156 0.70 21.28 -4.12
CA ALA A 156 -0.64 20.90 -3.65
C ALA A 156 -0.83 21.24 -2.16
N GLN A 157 0.14 20.90 -1.32
CA GLN A 157 0.11 21.26 0.10
C GLN A 157 0.12 22.79 0.34
N ALA A 158 0.91 23.53 -0.43
CA ALA A 158 0.96 24.99 -0.31
C ALA A 158 -0.40 25.63 -0.68
N GLU A 159 -1.09 25.06 -1.69
CA GLU A 159 -2.44 25.47 -2.06
C GLU A 159 -3.43 25.20 -0.90
N ALA A 160 -3.42 24.00 -0.32
CA ALA A 160 -4.27 23.64 0.82
C ALA A 160 -4.04 24.56 2.03
N LYS A 161 -2.78 24.83 2.37
CA LYS A 161 -2.39 25.77 3.43
C LYS A 161 -2.93 27.18 3.19
N LYS A 162 -2.76 27.70 1.97
CA LYS A 162 -3.25 29.05 1.60
C LYS A 162 -4.76 29.16 1.74
N LYS A 163 -5.48 28.09 1.42
CA LYS A 163 -6.95 28.01 1.49
C LYS A 163 -7.47 27.58 2.88
N LYS A 164 -6.58 27.23 3.81
CA LYS A 164 -6.92 26.70 5.14
C LYS A 164 -7.83 25.46 5.06
N LEU A 165 -7.52 24.50 4.20
CA LEU A 165 -8.30 23.28 3.99
C LEU A 165 -7.87 22.16 4.94
N GLY A 166 -8.84 21.36 5.39
CA GLY A 166 -8.61 20.14 6.17
C GLY A 166 -7.72 20.40 7.40
N ILE A 167 -6.64 19.64 7.55
CA ILE A 167 -5.68 19.76 8.67
C ILE A 167 -5.04 21.15 8.81
N TRP A 168 -5.13 21.99 7.79
CA TRP A 168 -4.59 23.36 7.79
C TRP A 168 -5.62 24.41 8.23
N SER A 169 -6.82 24.00 8.60
CA SER A 169 -7.86 24.91 9.14
C SER A 169 -7.76 25.10 10.66
N LEU A 170 -6.95 24.30 11.33
CA LEU A 170 -6.71 24.30 12.78
C LEU A 170 -5.83 25.48 13.21
#